data_65289b52894b285a0bc6173afac5903f
#
_entry.id   65289b52894b285a0bc6173afac5903f
#
_cell.length_a   1.000
_cell.length_b   1.000
_cell.length_c   1.000
_cell.angle_alpha   90.00
_cell.angle_beta   90.00
_cell.angle_gamma   90.00
#
_symmetry.space_group_name_H-M   'P 1'
#
loop_
_entity.id
_entity.type
_entity.pdbx_description
1 polymer ?
#
loop_
_entity_poly.entity_id
_entity_poly.type
_entity_poly.pdbx_seq_one_letter_code
_entity_poly.pdbx_strand_id
1 'polypeptide(L)'
;VFQLGMNRDDAQVAYPEGTTWRDFTAGFSGGVPQGADAAAVRAAVAQATGADDRALDLLDNLGLFGDAPLPKASGSPADILQALLEERWALQPGDLDMIVMWHRFRYRDADGRNRVRTSHLVHIGEDETHTAMSLTVGLPLALAARMWVRGDWNATGVLLPTSADLYAPLLKGLAQEGIAFTETELPA
;
A
#
# COMPACT_ATOMS: atom_id res chain seq x y z
N VAL A 1 6.46 -0.54 -10.84
CA VAL A 1 7.55 -0.24 -9.89
C VAL A 1 8.22 -1.53 -9.41
N PHE A 2 7.50 -2.46 -8.80
CA PHE A 2 8.05 -3.73 -8.30
C PHE A 2 8.74 -4.55 -9.40
N GLN A 3 8.08 -4.77 -10.55
CA GLN A 3 8.62 -5.52 -11.69
C GLN A 3 9.90 -4.90 -12.28
N LEU A 4 10.07 -3.60 -12.15
CA LEU A 4 11.28 -2.88 -12.57
C LEU A 4 12.42 -2.99 -11.55
N GLY A 5 12.16 -3.40 -10.32
CA GLY A 5 13.16 -3.47 -9.26
C GLY A 5 13.49 -2.14 -8.59
N MET A 6 12.66 -1.11 -8.79
CA MET A 6 12.85 0.21 -8.16
C MET A 6 12.65 0.19 -6.64
N ASN A 7 12.11 -0.88 -6.09
CA ASN A 7 11.92 -1.10 -4.65
C ASN A 7 13.07 -1.88 -3.99
N ARG A 8 14.19 -2.10 -4.72
CA ARG A 8 15.35 -2.81 -4.16
C ARG A 8 16.13 -1.90 -3.22
N ASP A 9 16.53 -2.44 -2.08
CA ASP A 9 17.30 -1.78 -1.02
C ASP A 9 18.68 -2.44 -0.77
N ASP A 10 19.01 -3.48 -1.58
CA ASP A 10 20.18 -4.34 -1.41
C ASP A 10 21.48 -3.77 -1.98
N ALA A 11 21.43 -2.62 -2.66
CA ALA A 11 22.61 -1.98 -3.24
C ALA A 11 22.52 -0.47 -3.18
N GLN A 12 23.63 0.18 -2.81
CA GLN A 12 23.79 1.64 -2.88
C GLN A 12 24.32 2.03 -4.25
N VAL A 13 23.69 3.00 -4.88
CA VAL A 13 24.03 3.53 -6.20
C VAL A 13 24.31 5.01 -6.10
N ALA A 14 25.38 5.46 -6.77
CA ALA A 14 25.64 6.90 -6.96
C ALA A 14 25.04 7.33 -8.31
N TYR A 15 24.29 8.41 -8.28
CA TYR A 15 23.65 8.99 -9.45
C TYR A 15 24.43 10.27 -9.85
N PRO A 16 24.79 10.45 -11.13
CA PRO A 16 25.42 11.67 -11.59
C PRO A 16 24.59 12.91 -11.24
N GLU A 17 25.27 14.03 -11.01
CA GLU A 17 24.58 15.31 -10.77
C GLU A 17 23.68 15.66 -11.98
N GLY A 18 22.47 16.10 -11.71
CA GLY A 18 21.48 16.41 -12.73
C GLY A 18 20.73 15.20 -13.30
N THR A 19 20.95 13.97 -12.77
CA THR A 19 20.12 12.82 -13.13
C THR A 19 18.64 13.13 -12.84
N THR A 20 17.80 12.96 -13.87
CA THR A 20 16.36 13.21 -13.76
C THR A 20 15.59 11.95 -13.36
N TRP A 21 14.30 12.12 -12.97
CA TRP A 21 13.41 10.97 -12.74
C TRP A 21 13.26 10.11 -13.98
N ARG A 22 13.24 10.70 -15.15
CA ARG A 22 13.21 9.98 -16.42
C ARG A 22 14.47 9.14 -16.63
N ASP A 23 15.66 9.68 -16.36
CA ASP A 23 16.92 8.94 -16.47
C ASP A 23 16.99 7.80 -15.46
N PHE A 24 16.53 8.02 -14.23
CA PHE A 24 16.39 7.00 -13.21
C PHE A 24 15.48 5.86 -13.70
N THR A 25 14.30 6.20 -14.22
CA THR A 25 13.33 5.20 -14.71
C THR A 25 13.86 4.45 -15.92
N ALA A 26 14.57 5.14 -16.84
CA ALA A 26 15.22 4.53 -18.00
C ALA A 26 16.24 3.46 -17.59
N GLY A 27 16.99 3.69 -16.52
CA GLY A 27 17.96 2.73 -15.97
C GLY A 27 17.36 1.38 -15.56
N PHE A 28 16.06 1.34 -15.22
CA PHE A 28 15.33 0.11 -14.85
C PHE A 28 14.52 -0.50 -15.99
N SER A 29 14.39 0.19 -17.14
CA SER A 29 13.51 -0.26 -18.23
C SER A 29 14.19 -1.17 -19.24
N GLY A 30 15.52 -1.31 -19.17
CA GLY A 30 16.32 -2.14 -20.08
C GLY A 30 16.40 -1.55 -21.51
N GLY A 31 17.63 -1.31 -21.99
CA GLY A 31 17.86 -0.94 -23.39
C GLY A 31 17.51 0.50 -23.82
N VAL A 32 17.13 1.37 -22.90
CA VAL A 32 16.89 2.78 -23.19
C VAL A 32 18.15 3.57 -22.90
N PRO A 33 18.67 4.37 -23.87
CA PRO A 33 19.84 5.19 -23.64
C PRO A 33 19.53 6.32 -22.65
N GLN A 34 20.57 6.75 -21.93
CA GLN A 34 20.46 7.93 -21.06
C GLN A 34 20.12 9.17 -21.89
N GLY A 35 19.23 10.01 -21.39
CA GLY A 35 18.75 11.18 -22.12
C GLY A 35 17.66 10.90 -23.17
N ALA A 36 17.11 9.67 -23.21
CA ALA A 36 15.96 9.38 -24.04
C ALA A 36 14.74 10.24 -23.64
N ASP A 37 13.86 10.52 -24.59
CA ASP A 37 12.63 11.25 -24.30
C ASP A 37 11.63 10.46 -23.45
N ALA A 38 10.65 11.15 -22.88
CA ALA A 38 9.64 10.54 -22.02
C ALA A 38 8.83 9.44 -22.73
N ALA A 39 8.56 9.59 -24.03
CA ALA A 39 7.80 8.62 -24.79
C ALA A 39 8.57 7.30 -24.97
N ALA A 40 9.87 7.39 -25.24
CA ALA A 40 10.75 6.22 -25.35
C ALA A 40 10.88 5.48 -24.02
N VAL A 41 11.05 6.19 -22.91
CA VAL A 41 11.12 5.59 -21.58
C VAL A 41 9.79 4.94 -21.19
N ARG A 42 8.67 5.63 -21.44
CA ARG A 42 7.32 5.09 -21.22
C ARG A 42 7.08 3.78 -22.01
N ALA A 43 7.45 3.76 -23.29
CA ALA A 43 7.34 2.56 -24.13
C ALA A 43 8.20 1.41 -23.61
N ALA A 44 9.43 1.69 -23.17
CA ALA A 44 10.30 0.68 -22.58
C ALA A 44 9.76 0.11 -21.26
N VAL A 45 9.19 0.95 -20.39
CA VAL A 45 8.50 0.52 -19.17
C VAL A 45 7.32 -0.39 -19.53
N ALA A 46 6.48 -0.01 -20.51
CA ALA A 46 5.38 -0.84 -20.98
C ALA A 46 5.87 -2.21 -21.46
N GLN A 47 6.93 -2.24 -22.26
CA GLN A 47 7.52 -3.49 -22.77
C GLN A 47 8.10 -4.36 -21.65
N ALA A 48 8.81 -3.77 -20.69
CA ALA A 48 9.44 -4.49 -19.59
C ALA A 48 8.44 -5.08 -18.58
N THR A 49 7.28 -4.43 -18.40
CA THR A 49 6.32 -4.77 -17.34
C THR A 49 5.00 -5.31 -17.85
N GLY A 50 4.66 -5.13 -19.13
CA GLY A 50 3.33 -5.39 -19.65
C GLY A 50 2.26 -4.42 -19.12
N ALA A 51 2.66 -3.26 -18.59
CA ALA A 51 1.75 -2.26 -18.08
C ALA A 51 0.85 -1.69 -19.18
N ASP A 52 -0.44 -1.54 -18.87
CA ASP A 52 -1.40 -0.85 -19.72
C ASP A 52 -1.26 0.68 -19.62
N ASP A 53 -1.96 1.41 -20.49
CA ASP A 53 -1.89 2.87 -20.54
C ASP A 53 -2.32 3.50 -19.21
N ARG A 54 -3.29 2.93 -18.51
CA ARG A 54 -3.73 3.44 -17.20
C ARG A 54 -2.61 3.36 -16.15
N ALA A 55 -1.90 2.24 -16.10
CA ALA A 55 -0.78 2.07 -15.18
C ALA A 55 0.38 3.03 -15.53
N LEU A 56 0.64 3.22 -16.82
CA LEU A 56 1.65 4.17 -17.29
C LEU A 56 1.27 5.63 -16.97
N ASP A 57 0.00 6.00 -17.09
CA ASP A 57 -0.49 7.34 -16.71
C ASP A 57 -0.33 7.60 -15.21
N LEU A 58 -0.53 6.59 -14.37
CA LEU A 58 -0.28 6.70 -12.92
C LEU A 58 1.22 6.94 -12.62
N LEU A 59 2.13 6.27 -13.33
CA LEU A 59 3.56 6.50 -13.19
C LEU A 59 3.97 7.89 -13.70
N ASP A 60 3.36 8.39 -14.76
CA ASP A 60 3.58 9.73 -15.31
C ASP A 60 3.09 10.80 -14.32
N ASN A 61 1.88 10.66 -13.80
CA ASN A 61 1.33 11.55 -12.77
C ASN A 61 2.18 11.58 -11.49
N LEU A 62 2.83 10.47 -11.16
CA LEU A 62 3.79 10.40 -10.05
C LEU A 62 5.07 11.19 -10.36
N GLY A 63 5.40 11.39 -11.65
CA GLY A 63 6.56 12.14 -12.12
C GLY A 63 7.74 11.28 -12.56
N LEU A 64 7.57 9.96 -12.67
CA LEU A 64 8.66 9.04 -13.03
C LEU A 64 9.18 9.18 -14.46
N PHE A 65 8.45 9.84 -15.35
CA PHE A 65 8.89 10.18 -16.71
C PHE A 65 9.31 11.64 -16.86
N GLY A 66 9.38 12.39 -15.74
CA GLY A 66 9.65 13.83 -15.73
C GLY A 66 11.14 14.18 -15.74
N ASP A 67 11.40 15.46 -16.01
CA ASP A 67 12.74 16.07 -16.08
C ASP A 67 13.21 16.67 -14.76
N ALA A 68 12.42 16.58 -13.69
CA ALA A 68 12.86 17.05 -12.39
C ALA A 68 14.07 16.23 -11.91
N PRO A 69 15.10 16.87 -11.32
CA PRO A 69 16.28 16.17 -10.82
C PRO A 69 15.93 15.27 -9.63
N LEU A 70 16.72 14.23 -9.43
CA LEU A 70 16.60 13.37 -8.24
C LEU A 70 16.90 14.19 -6.97
N PRO A 71 16.20 13.95 -5.87
CA PRO A 71 16.38 14.69 -4.62
C PRO A 71 17.66 14.29 -3.87
N LYS A 72 18.27 13.16 -4.24
CA LYS A 72 19.49 12.61 -3.62
C LYS A 72 20.44 12.13 -4.70
N ALA A 73 21.73 12.41 -4.51
CA ALA A 73 22.81 11.98 -5.41
C ALA A 73 23.24 10.51 -5.19
N SER A 74 22.78 9.86 -4.12
CA SER A 74 23.09 8.47 -3.83
C SER A 74 22.02 7.84 -2.92
N GLY A 75 21.91 6.53 -2.99
CA GLY A 75 20.96 5.75 -2.23
C GLY A 75 20.64 4.44 -2.93
N SER A 76 19.94 3.57 -2.26
CA SER A 76 19.32 2.44 -2.94
C SER A 76 18.21 2.92 -3.88
N PRO A 77 17.81 2.15 -4.89
CA PRO A 77 16.63 2.49 -5.70
C PRO A 77 15.38 2.76 -4.85
N ALA A 78 15.20 2.01 -3.76
CA ALA A 78 14.11 2.23 -2.82
C ALA A 78 14.19 3.58 -2.09
N ASP A 79 15.40 4.00 -1.66
CA ASP A 79 15.61 5.30 -1.00
C ASP A 79 15.27 6.49 -1.92
N ILE A 80 15.60 6.36 -3.21
CA ILE A 80 15.28 7.38 -4.21
C ILE A 80 13.77 7.42 -4.46
N LEU A 81 13.15 6.26 -4.67
CA LEU A 81 11.70 6.17 -4.87
C LEU A 81 10.92 6.64 -3.64
N GLN A 82 11.38 6.30 -2.43
CA GLN A 82 10.77 6.74 -1.18
C GLN A 82 10.72 8.27 -1.10
N ALA A 83 11.82 8.94 -1.45
CA ALA A 83 11.86 10.40 -1.42
C ALA A 83 10.81 11.05 -2.35
N LEU A 84 10.54 10.45 -3.52
CA LEU A 84 9.46 10.89 -4.41
C LEU A 84 8.08 10.68 -3.77
N LEU A 85 7.86 9.49 -3.19
CA LEU A 85 6.57 9.16 -2.59
C LEU A 85 6.27 10.03 -1.37
N GLU A 86 7.28 10.30 -0.53
CA GLU A 86 7.16 11.21 0.61
C GLU A 86 6.78 12.63 0.18
N GLU A 87 7.37 13.13 -0.92
CA GLU A 87 7.01 14.45 -1.47
C GLU A 87 5.59 14.46 -2.05
N ARG A 88 5.24 13.43 -2.85
CA ARG A 88 3.99 13.42 -3.62
C ARG A 88 2.77 13.03 -2.81
N TRP A 89 2.97 12.22 -1.77
CA TRP A 89 1.91 11.66 -0.94
C TRP A 89 1.89 12.22 0.49
N ALA A 90 2.72 13.24 0.78
CA ALA A 90 2.62 13.95 2.04
C ALA A 90 1.23 14.56 2.21
N LEU A 91 0.58 14.23 3.34
CA LEU A 91 -0.67 14.88 3.71
C LEU A 91 -0.42 16.38 3.88
N GLN A 92 -1.26 17.19 3.24
CA GLN A 92 -1.24 18.63 3.42
C GLN A 92 -2.09 19.02 4.63
N PRO A 93 -1.89 20.20 5.22
CA PRO A 93 -2.74 20.68 6.32
C PRO A 93 -4.23 20.63 5.93
N GLY A 94 -5.02 19.89 6.71
CA GLY A 94 -6.44 19.67 6.46
C GLY A 94 -6.79 18.45 5.59
N ASP A 95 -5.80 17.75 5.05
CA ASP A 95 -6.04 16.47 4.38
C ASP A 95 -6.36 15.38 5.40
N LEU A 96 -7.29 14.51 5.03
CA LEU A 96 -7.60 13.30 5.79
C LEU A 96 -7.19 12.08 4.97
N ASP A 97 -6.52 11.14 5.62
CA ASP A 97 -6.22 9.85 4.99
C ASP A 97 -7.45 8.93 4.97
N MET A 98 -7.44 7.95 4.12
CA MET A 98 -8.52 6.97 3.99
C MET A 98 -7.96 5.57 3.81
N ILE A 99 -8.44 4.62 4.61
CA ILE A 99 -8.19 3.20 4.42
C ILE A 99 -9.39 2.57 3.73
N VAL A 100 -9.14 1.88 2.62
CA VAL A 100 -10.12 1.09 1.90
C VAL A 100 -9.64 -0.36 1.85
N MET A 101 -10.42 -1.26 2.41
CA MET A 101 -10.20 -2.71 2.32
C MET A 101 -11.38 -3.34 1.62
N TRP A 102 -11.11 -4.18 0.62
CA TRP A 102 -12.15 -4.90 -0.08
C TRP A 102 -11.70 -6.34 -0.30
N HIS A 103 -12.55 -7.28 0.13
CA HIS A 103 -12.31 -8.71 0.04
C HIS A 103 -13.46 -9.39 -0.70
N ARG A 104 -13.14 -10.39 -1.49
CA ARG A 104 -14.10 -11.26 -2.14
C ARG A 104 -13.73 -12.71 -1.84
N PHE A 105 -14.59 -13.37 -1.08
CA PHE A 105 -14.42 -14.76 -0.71
C PHE A 105 -15.29 -15.65 -1.61
N ARG A 106 -14.68 -16.66 -2.20
CA ARG A 106 -15.38 -17.73 -2.90
C ARG A 106 -15.15 -19.00 -2.10
N TYR A 107 -16.19 -19.61 -1.65
CA TYR A 107 -16.12 -20.80 -0.80
C TYR A 107 -17.27 -21.76 -1.09
N ARG A 108 -17.14 -22.98 -0.57
CA ARG A 108 -18.22 -23.96 -0.58
C ARG A 108 -18.77 -24.07 0.84
N ASP A 109 -20.08 -23.90 0.98
CA ASP A 109 -20.74 -24.02 2.27
C ASP A 109 -20.83 -25.50 2.74
N ALA A 110 -21.37 -25.71 3.94
CA ALA A 110 -21.51 -27.05 4.51
C ALA A 110 -22.43 -27.97 3.68
N ASP A 111 -23.34 -27.41 2.90
CA ASP A 111 -24.25 -28.14 2.00
C ASP A 111 -23.60 -28.43 0.63
N GLY A 112 -22.32 -28.06 0.44
CA GLY A 112 -21.58 -28.25 -0.80
C GLY A 112 -21.90 -27.22 -1.90
N ARG A 113 -22.64 -26.15 -1.59
CA ARG A 113 -23.01 -25.09 -2.57
C ARG A 113 -21.90 -24.07 -2.66
N ASN A 114 -21.64 -23.58 -3.89
CA ASN A 114 -20.73 -22.47 -4.10
C ASN A 114 -21.36 -21.17 -3.57
N ARG A 115 -20.57 -20.40 -2.86
CA ARG A 115 -20.95 -19.10 -2.28
C ARG A 115 -19.92 -18.03 -2.62
N VAL A 116 -20.40 -16.81 -2.75
CA VAL A 116 -19.56 -15.63 -2.90
C VAL A 116 -19.96 -14.60 -1.86
N ARG A 117 -19.01 -14.15 -1.05
CA ARG A 117 -19.20 -13.07 -0.08
C ARG A 117 -18.20 -11.97 -0.33
N THR A 118 -18.64 -10.73 -0.28
CA THR A 118 -17.75 -9.57 -0.22
C THR A 118 -17.75 -9.00 1.19
N SER A 119 -16.62 -8.50 1.61
CA SER A 119 -16.43 -7.79 2.88
C SER A 119 -15.61 -6.54 2.59
N HIS A 120 -16.10 -5.37 2.98
CA HIS A 120 -15.38 -4.12 2.76
C HIS A 120 -15.42 -3.23 3.99
N LEU A 121 -14.36 -2.45 4.14
CA LEU A 121 -14.19 -1.39 5.12
C LEU A 121 -13.76 -0.13 4.38
N VAL A 122 -14.38 0.99 4.72
CA VAL A 122 -13.88 2.33 4.41
C VAL A 122 -13.80 3.09 5.71
N HIS A 123 -12.62 3.59 6.06
CA HIS A 123 -12.40 4.39 7.25
C HIS A 123 -11.62 5.64 6.87
N ILE A 124 -12.10 6.81 7.27
CA ILE A 124 -11.46 8.11 7.01
C ILE A 124 -10.91 8.61 8.34
N GLY A 125 -9.68 9.13 8.34
CA GLY A 125 -9.06 9.72 9.51
C GLY A 125 -9.83 10.93 10.03
N GLU A 126 -9.65 11.25 11.29
CA GLU A 126 -10.34 12.37 11.96
C GLU A 126 -9.52 13.66 11.84
N ASP A 127 -8.22 13.56 11.93
CA ASP A 127 -7.27 14.66 11.86
C ASP A 127 -5.84 14.16 11.55
N GLU A 128 -4.86 15.05 11.58
CA GLU A 128 -3.44 14.74 11.31
C GLU A 128 -2.81 13.78 12.33
N THR A 129 -3.39 13.61 13.51
CA THR A 129 -2.92 12.73 14.59
C THR A 129 -3.69 11.41 14.61
N HIS A 130 -5.03 11.50 14.50
CA HIS A 130 -5.94 10.36 14.48
C HIS A 130 -6.22 9.99 13.01
N THR A 131 -5.16 9.61 12.32
CA THR A 131 -5.26 9.18 10.91
C THR A 131 -5.97 7.84 10.80
N ALA A 132 -6.59 7.55 9.67
CA ALA A 132 -7.22 6.25 9.42
C ALA A 132 -6.19 5.12 9.58
N MET A 133 -4.95 5.33 9.13
CA MET A 133 -3.85 4.38 9.32
C MET A 133 -3.54 4.16 10.80
N SER A 134 -3.39 5.24 11.60
CA SER A 134 -3.06 5.13 13.03
C SER A 134 -4.18 4.42 13.80
N LEU A 135 -5.45 4.74 13.51
CA LEU A 135 -6.61 4.14 14.18
C LEU A 135 -6.78 2.67 13.80
N THR A 136 -6.70 2.32 12.51
CA THR A 136 -6.91 0.94 12.06
C THR A 136 -5.78 -0.01 12.44
N VAL A 137 -4.59 0.50 12.76
CA VAL A 137 -3.45 -0.28 13.28
C VAL A 137 -3.39 -0.25 14.80
N GLY A 138 -3.55 0.92 15.41
CA GLY A 138 -3.37 1.11 16.85
C GLY A 138 -4.52 0.53 17.69
N LEU A 139 -5.77 0.74 17.28
CA LEU A 139 -6.93 0.29 18.04
C LEU A 139 -7.01 -1.24 18.21
N PRO A 140 -6.77 -2.07 17.18
CA PRO A 140 -6.74 -3.53 17.37
C PRO A 140 -5.72 -3.97 18.41
N LEU A 141 -4.52 -3.38 18.39
CA LEU A 141 -3.48 -3.65 19.37
C LEU A 141 -3.89 -3.22 20.78
N ALA A 142 -4.43 -2.00 20.93
CA ALA A 142 -4.87 -1.47 22.21
C ALA A 142 -6.02 -2.31 22.82
N LEU A 143 -6.98 -2.72 21.98
CA LEU A 143 -8.10 -3.58 22.40
C LEU A 143 -7.60 -4.96 22.85
N ALA A 144 -6.69 -5.58 22.09
CA ALA A 144 -6.10 -6.87 22.45
C ALA A 144 -5.31 -6.78 23.78
N ALA A 145 -4.48 -5.74 23.94
CA ALA A 145 -3.75 -5.50 25.17
C ALA A 145 -4.70 -5.29 26.37
N ARG A 146 -5.77 -4.53 26.19
CA ARG A 146 -6.80 -4.31 27.22
C ARG A 146 -7.49 -5.62 27.62
N MET A 147 -7.83 -6.46 26.67
CA MET A 147 -8.42 -7.78 26.94
C MET A 147 -7.46 -8.66 27.74
N TRP A 148 -6.19 -8.69 27.37
CA TRP A 148 -5.18 -9.46 28.06
C TRP A 148 -4.97 -8.97 29.52
N VAL A 149 -4.85 -7.66 29.73
CA VAL A 149 -4.67 -7.06 31.08
C VAL A 149 -5.88 -7.33 31.98
N ARG A 150 -7.09 -7.37 31.40
CA ARG A 150 -8.32 -7.68 32.16
C ARG A 150 -8.53 -9.18 32.43
N GLY A 151 -7.75 -10.04 31.81
CA GLY A 151 -7.94 -11.48 31.90
C GLY A 151 -9.07 -12.02 31.03
N ASP A 152 -9.64 -11.20 30.13
CA ASP A 152 -10.68 -11.61 29.18
C ASP A 152 -10.13 -12.57 28.13
N TRP A 153 -8.81 -12.56 27.93
CA TRP A 153 -8.07 -13.42 27.02
C TRP A 153 -6.69 -13.75 27.60
N ASN A 154 -6.32 -15.05 27.71
CA ASN A 154 -5.14 -15.53 28.46
C ASN A 154 -4.22 -16.43 27.64
N ALA A 155 -4.28 -16.38 26.30
CA ALA A 155 -3.37 -17.17 25.48
C ALA A 155 -1.93 -16.67 25.57
N THR A 156 -0.97 -17.57 25.41
CA THR A 156 0.47 -17.30 25.48
C THR A 156 1.19 -17.67 24.20
N GLY A 157 2.30 -16.99 23.89
CA GLY A 157 3.12 -17.21 22.71
C GLY A 157 2.85 -16.23 21.58
N VAL A 158 3.45 -16.47 20.41
CA VAL A 158 3.20 -15.69 19.19
C VAL A 158 1.99 -16.30 18.47
N LEU A 159 0.90 -15.56 18.42
CA LEU A 159 -0.38 -16.05 17.93
C LEU A 159 -0.90 -15.16 16.79
N LEU A 160 -1.54 -15.80 15.81
CA LEU A 160 -2.33 -15.09 14.81
C LEU A 160 -3.77 -14.91 15.32
N PRO A 161 -4.44 -13.79 15.03
CA PRO A 161 -5.81 -13.52 15.50
C PRO A 161 -6.87 -14.29 14.69
N THR A 162 -6.70 -15.62 14.61
CA THR A 162 -7.57 -16.51 13.82
C THR A 162 -8.58 -17.28 14.67
N SER A 163 -8.46 -17.23 16.01
CA SER A 163 -9.39 -17.88 16.93
C SER A 163 -10.57 -16.96 17.28
N ALA A 164 -11.78 -17.53 17.37
CA ALA A 164 -13.00 -16.76 17.57
C ALA A 164 -13.06 -16.04 18.92
N ASP A 165 -12.44 -16.61 19.94
CA ASP A 165 -12.29 -16.01 21.27
C ASP A 165 -11.45 -14.73 21.28
N LEU A 166 -10.58 -14.54 20.28
CA LEU A 166 -9.80 -13.33 20.09
C LEU A 166 -10.45 -12.38 19.06
N TYR A 167 -10.69 -12.85 17.81
CA TYR A 167 -11.14 -11.92 16.78
C TYR A 167 -12.58 -11.40 17.00
N ALA A 168 -13.49 -12.20 17.56
CA ALA A 168 -14.87 -11.77 17.69
C ALA A 168 -15.05 -10.57 18.66
N PRO A 169 -14.47 -10.56 19.88
CA PRO A 169 -14.52 -9.38 20.74
C PRO A 169 -13.71 -8.21 20.19
N LEU A 170 -12.60 -8.45 19.47
CA LEU A 170 -11.84 -7.38 18.82
C LEU A 170 -12.66 -6.68 17.75
N LEU A 171 -13.28 -7.41 16.82
CA LEU A 171 -14.12 -6.84 15.76
C LEU A 171 -15.34 -6.11 16.35
N LYS A 172 -15.93 -6.63 17.44
CA LYS A 172 -17.00 -5.94 18.15
C LYS A 172 -16.52 -4.62 18.78
N GLY A 173 -15.34 -4.64 19.39
CA GLY A 173 -14.74 -3.42 19.96
C GLY A 173 -14.42 -2.39 18.89
N LEU A 174 -13.82 -2.81 17.76
CA LEU A 174 -13.53 -1.94 16.62
C LEU A 174 -14.79 -1.31 16.00
N ALA A 175 -15.88 -2.09 15.91
CA ALA A 175 -17.15 -1.56 15.42
C ALA A 175 -17.73 -0.45 16.33
N GLN A 176 -17.48 -0.51 17.64
CA GLN A 176 -17.86 0.56 18.59
C GLN A 176 -17.06 1.84 18.38
N GLU A 177 -15.85 1.74 17.85
CA GLU A 177 -14.98 2.86 17.47
C GLU A 177 -15.17 3.29 15.99
N GLY A 178 -16.25 2.83 15.34
CA GLY A 178 -16.56 3.21 13.95
C GLY A 178 -15.78 2.42 12.87
N ILE A 179 -14.97 1.43 13.25
CA ILE A 179 -14.21 0.59 12.32
C ILE A 179 -14.98 -0.72 12.15
N ALA A 180 -15.83 -0.79 11.13
CA ALA A 180 -16.70 -1.95 10.90
C ALA A 180 -16.67 -2.39 9.44
N PHE A 181 -16.61 -3.71 9.24
CA PHE A 181 -16.76 -4.31 7.91
C PHE A 181 -18.23 -4.45 7.53
N THR A 182 -18.55 -4.10 6.30
CA THR A 182 -19.85 -4.39 5.68
C THR A 182 -19.73 -5.64 4.82
N GLU A 183 -20.57 -6.63 5.10
CA GLU A 183 -20.56 -7.88 4.35
C GLU A 183 -21.82 -8.03 3.50
N THR A 184 -21.66 -8.60 2.30
CA THR A 184 -22.75 -8.87 1.36
C THR A 184 -22.56 -10.22 0.71
N GLU A 185 -23.60 -11.04 0.75
CA GLU A 185 -23.66 -12.29 -0.02
C GLU A 185 -24.06 -11.99 -1.47
N LEU A 186 -23.32 -12.53 -2.42
CA LEU A 186 -23.57 -12.39 -3.83
C LEU A 186 -24.05 -13.75 -4.42
N PRO A 187 -24.83 -13.74 -5.51
CA PRO A 187 -25.07 -14.95 -6.26
C PRO A 187 -23.76 -15.62 -6.68
N ALA A 188 -23.73 -16.95 -6.64
CA ALA A 188 -22.57 -17.75 -6.96
C ALA A 188 -22.32 -17.83 -8.47
#